data_168fb59e56bf32cc1b4853f14b6db569
#
_entry.id   168fb59e56bf32cc1b4853f14b6db569
#
_cell.length_a   1.000
_cell.length_b   1.000
_cell.length_c   1.000
_cell.angle_alpha   90.00
_cell.angle_beta   90.00
_cell.angle_gamma   90.00
#
_symmetry.space_group_name_H-M   'P 1'
#
loop_
_entity.id
_entity.type
_entity.pdbx_description
1 polymer ?
#
loop_
_entity_poly.entity_id
_entity_poly.type
_entity_poly.pdbx_seq_one_letter_code
_entity_poly.pdbx_strand_id
1 'polypeptide(L)'
;MKVPFLDLALQHRALREEALAALAATYDANRFCLGSDVEDFERSFASTLGYPNTLGMSSGTSPIHVASMIGGFGPRDEVIVPAFTFIASAWGASYVGARPVFADIEEGTYTLDPAALEAAITPRTKGLVVVHLFGLPARMDEIMAIARRHGLFVIEDCAQAVGARYKGTPVGLFGDAATFSFYPTKNLGGCGEGGAFVSRRPDIHERAKLIRVHGMVKRYHHGIVGGNFRMDGFQGAVLNVKLPHLAAWTARRRAIAGRYLAGIRLDGATLPSTPGHGESVYHQFTITHPRRDALRAHLEKRGVGTDLIYPVPLHLQECFAPLGQGKGSLPVSERVADSCVSLPIFPELTDAQVDSVIEAVNAFA
;
A
#
# COMPACT_ATOMS: atom_id res chain seq x y z
N MET A 1 -12.79 -18.73 21.27
CA MET A 1 -13.59 -17.89 20.33
C MET A 1 -12.93 -18.00 18.97
N LYS A 2 -13.71 -17.98 17.85
CA LYS A 2 -13.11 -17.96 16.50
C LYS A 2 -12.89 -16.51 16.07
N VAL A 3 -11.65 -16.15 15.69
CA VAL A 3 -11.27 -14.82 15.23
C VAL A 3 -10.66 -14.97 13.85
N PRO A 4 -11.36 -14.62 12.74
CA PRO A 4 -10.81 -14.68 11.40
C PRO A 4 -9.69 -13.65 11.23
N PHE A 5 -8.75 -13.91 10.32
CA PHE A 5 -7.70 -12.93 9.98
C PHE A 5 -8.30 -11.61 9.44
N LEU A 6 -9.34 -11.73 8.62
CA LEU A 6 -10.12 -10.62 8.06
C LEU A 6 -11.55 -11.10 7.79
N ASP A 7 -12.54 -10.25 8.05
CA ASP A 7 -13.93 -10.49 7.66
C ASP A 7 -14.52 -9.23 7.03
N LEU A 8 -14.65 -9.25 5.71
CA LEU A 8 -15.27 -8.16 4.95
C LEU A 8 -16.80 -8.16 5.02
N ALA A 9 -17.41 -9.30 5.38
CA ALA A 9 -18.86 -9.44 5.35
C ALA A 9 -19.55 -8.51 6.35
N LEU A 10 -18.91 -8.24 7.50
CA LEU A 10 -19.45 -7.35 8.52
C LEU A 10 -19.57 -5.91 8.00
N GLN A 11 -18.50 -5.39 7.39
CA GLN A 11 -18.48 -4.05 6.80
C GLN A 11 -19.46 -3.93 5.62
N HIS A 12 -19.44 -4.92 4.71
CA HIS A 12 -20.30 -4.90 3.55
C HIS A 12 -21.78 -5.03 3.92
N ARG A 13 -22.12 -5.77 4.97
CA ARG A 13 -23.48 -5.87 5.47
C ARG A 13 -23.99 -4.55 6.01
N ALA A 14 -23.14 -3.81 6.74
CA ALA A 14 -23.50 -2.51 7.31
C ALA A 14 -23.81 -1.45 6.23
N LEU A 15 -23.10 -1.50 5.10
CA LEU A 15 -23.23 -0.51 4.02
C LEU A 15 -24.03 -1.04 2.81
N ARG A 16 -24.65 -2.21 2.93
CA ARG A 16 -25.22 -2.93 1.78
C ARG A 16 -26.27 -2.12 1.02
N GLU A 17 -27.19 -1.51 1.73
CA GLU A 17 -28.30 -0.77 1.10
C GLU A 17 -27.79 0.46 0.36
N GLU A 18 -26.92 1.26 0.98
CA GLU A 18 -26.34 2.44 0.36
C GLU A 18 -25.46 2.07 -0.86
N ALA A 19 -24.63 1.04 -0.72
CA ALA A 19 -23.76 0.58 -1.80
C ALA A 19 -24.58 0.05 -3.00
N LEU A 20 -25.63 -0.75 -2.76
CA LEU A 20 -26.48 -1.25 -3.83
C LEU A 20 -27.29 -0.14 -4.52
N ALA A 21 -27.77 0.85 -3.76
CA ALA A 21 -28.46 2.01 -4.32
C ALA A 21 -27.52 2.83 -5.24
N ALA A 22 -26.27 3.06 -4.79
CA ALA A 22 -25.26 3.76 -5.59
C ALA A 22 -24.91 2.99 -6.87
N LEU A 23 -24.72 1.67 -6.78
CA LEU A 23 -24.46 0.81 -7.95
C LEU A 23 -25.63 0.83 -8.95
N ALA A 24 -26.89 0.75 -8.48
CA ALA A 24 -28.08 0.81 -9.31
C ALA A 24 -28.16 2.16 -10.04
N ALA A 25 -27.95 3.28 -9.34
CA ALA A 25 -27.96 4.61 -9.94
C ALA A 25 -26.85 4.78 -11.02
N THR A 26 -25.67 4.19 -10.81
CA THR A 26 -24.59 4.18 -11.80
C THR A 26 -24.98 3.37 -13.04
N TYR A 27 -25.60 2.20 -12.82
CA TYR A 27 -26.07 1.32 -13.89
C TYR A 27 -27.15 1.98 -14.72
N ASP A 28 -28.19 2.50 -14.09
CA ASP A 28 -29.35 3.14 -14.75
C ASP A 28 -28.92 4.38 -15.56
N ALA A 29 -27.91 5.09 -15.10
CA ALA A 29 -27.36 6.23 -15.79
C ALA A 29 -26.29 5.88 -16.85
N ASN A 30 -25.97 4.59 -17.06
CA ASN A 30 -24.96 4.09 -18.00
C ASN A 30 -23.53 4.70 -17.78
N ARG A 31 -23.14 4.99 -16.52
CA ARG A 31 -21.84 5.59 -16.19
C ARG A 31 -20.81 4.50 -15.84
N PHE A 32 -20.49 3.63 -16.80
CA PHE A 32 -19.69 2.42 -16.55
C PHE A 32 -18.19 2.65 -16.41
N CYS A 33 -17.61 3.64 -17.13
CA CYS A 33 -16.18 3.91 -17.14
C CYS A 33 -15.93 5.40 -16.96
N LEU A 34 -15.16 5.79 -15.93
CA LEU A 34 -15.02 7.20 -15.53
C LEU A 34 -16.41 7.82 -15.25
N GLY A 35 -16.59 9.11 -15.58
CA GLY A 35 -17.85 9.84 -15.38
C GLY A 35 -17.98 10.41 -13.96
N SER A 36 -19.18 10.94 -13.66
CA SER A 36 -19.42 11.71 -12.43
C SER A 36 -19.13 10.93 -11.14
N ASP A 37 -19.42 9.63 -11.08
CA ASP A 37 -19.16 8.84 -9.87
C ASP A 37 -17.65 8.76 -9.53
N VAL A 38 -16.81 8.65 -10.57
CA VAL A 38 -15.35 8.67 -10.40
C VAL A 38 -14.86 10.08 -10.09
N GLU A 39 -15.36 11.11 -10.78
CA GLU A 39 -15.01 12.51 -10.55
C GLU A 39 -15.40 12.98 -9.13
N ASP A 40 -16.58 12.55 -8.64
CA ASP A 40 -17.03 12.81 -7.28
C ASP A 40 -16.10 12.14 -6.26
N PHE A 41 -15.70 10.90 -6.53
CA PHE A 41 -14.73 10.21 -5.69
C PHE A 41 -13.36 10.89 -5.71
N GLU A 42 -12.85 11.27 -6.88
CA GLU A 42 -11.58 11.98 -7.02
C GLU A 42 -11.57 13.27 -6.18
N ARG A 43 -12.65 14.07 -6.26
CA ARG A 43 -12.81 15.31 -5.47
C ARG A 43 -12.91 15.03 -3.97
N SER A 44 -13.76 14.08 -3.59
CA SER A 44 -14.01 13.73 -2.19
C SER A 44 -12.76 13.14 -1.53
N PHE A 45 -12.03 12.27 -2.22
CA PHE A 45 -10.78 11.69 -1.75
C PHE A 45 -9.71 12.76 -1.55
N ALA A 46 -9.55 13.66 -2.54
CA ALA A 46 -8.63 14.78 -2.47
C ALA A 46 -8.94 15.70 -1.28
N SER A 47 -10.18 16.15 -1.14
CA SER A 47 -10.58 17.09 -0.08
C SER A 47 -10.51 16.46 1.32
N THR A 48 -10.97 15.22 1.47
CA THR A 48 -10.99 14.52 2.78
C THR A 48 -9.60 14.25 3.32
N LEU A 49 -8.66 13.90 2.46
CA LEU A 49 -7.31 13.49 2.86
C LEU A 49 -6.25 14.58 2.71
N GLY A 50 -6.62 15.72 2.08
CA GLY A 50 -5.74 16.87 1.93
C GLY A 50 -4.79 16.77 0.73
N TYR A 51 -5.20 16.07 -0.35
CA TYR A 51 -4.45 16.06 -1.61
C TYR A 51 -4.86 17.21 -2.52
N PRO A 52 -3.95 17.76 -3.37
CA PRO A 52 -4.27 18.85 -4.30
C PRO A 52 -5.16 18.36 -5.45
N ASN A 53 -5.06 17.11 -5.81
CA ASN A 53 -5.79 16.45 -6.89
C ASN A 53 -5.68 14.94 -6.75
N THR A 54 -6.54 14.21 -7.46
CA THR A 54 -6.55 12.75 -7.48
C THR A 54 -7.05 12.28 -8.85
N LEU A 55 -6.50 11.18 -9.35
CA LEU A 55 -7.02 10.48 -10.53
C LEU A 55 -7.37 9.05 -10.15
N GLY A 56 -8.63 8.67 -10.30
CA GLY A 56 -9.08 7.28 -10.15
C GLY A 56 -8.47 6.39 -11.23
N MET A 57 -7.91 5.25 -10.82
CA MET A 57 -7.18 4.32 -11.66
C MET A 57 -7.77 2.91 -11.54
N SER A 58 -7.47 2.06 -12.52
CA SER A 58 -8.02 0.69 -12.61
C SER A 58 -7.56 -0.27 -11.51
N SER A 59 -6.45 0.00 -10.84
CA SER A 59 -5.88 -0.83 -9.76
C SER A 59 -4.83 -0.06 -8.98
N GLY A 60 -4.28 -0.67 -7.91
CA GLY A 60 -3.10 -0.12 -7.22
C GLY A 60 -1.80 -0.22 -8.03
N THR A 61 -1.71 -1.16 -8.98
CA THR A 61 -0.53 -1.36 -9.82
C THR A 61 -0.43 -0.35 -10.97
N SER A 62 -1.57 -0.01 -11.57
CA SER A 62 -1.62 0.90 -12.72
C SER A 62 -1.02 2.29 -12.46
N PRO A 63 -1.23 2.95 -11.31
CA PRO A 63 -0.61 4.24 -11.05
C PRO A 63 0.91 4.15 -10.85
N ILE A 64 1.46 3.02 -10.35
CA ILE A 64 2.92 2.81 -10.27
C ILE A 64 3.51 2.74 -11.69
N HIS A 65 2.87 2.01 -12.60
CA HIS A 65 3.26 1.95 -14.00
C HIS A 65 3.21 3.34 -14.66
N VAL A 66 2.11 4.07 -14.49
CA VAL A 66 1.95 5.44 -15.01
C VAL A 66 3.02 6.38 -14.45
N ALA A 67 3.32 6.32 -13.15
CA ALA A 67 4.38 7.10 -12.53
C ALA A 67 5.76 6.79 -13.14
N SER A 68 6.04 5.50 -13.40
CA SER A 68 7.29 5.06 -14.04
C SER A 68 7.42 5.55 -15.48
N MET A 69 6.32 5.53 -16.26
CA MET A 69 6.28 6.14 -17.60
C MET A 69 6.56 7.65 -17.55
N ILE A 70 6.00 8.37 -16.57
CA ILE A 70 6.19 9.81 -16.39
C ILE A 70 7.63 10.13 -15.95
N GLY A 71 8.20 9.33 -15.05
CA GLY A 71 9.59 9.43 -14.61
C GLY A 71 10.60 9.16 -15.74
N GLY A 72 10.13 8.68 -16.90
CA GLY A 72 10.94 8.43 -18.08
C GLY A 72 11.91 7.28 -17.88
N PHE A 73 11.60 6.33 -17.03
CA PHE A 73 12.44 5.15 -16.82
C PHE A 73 12.46 4.24 -18.04
N GLY A 74 13.59 3.59 -18.29
CA GLY A 74 13.77 2.73 -19.45
C GLY A 74 14.89 1.69 -19.29
N PRO A 75 15.24 0.93 -20.34
CA PRO A 75 16.07 -0.29 -20.25
C PRO A 75 17.50 -0.09 -19.69
N ARG A 76 18.00 1.12 -19.61
CA ARG A 76 19.34 1.42 -19.06
C ARG A 76 19.28 1.98 -17.64
N ASP A 77 18.09 2.23 -17.15
CA ASP A 77 17.88 2.88 -15.85
C ASP A 77 17.64 1.85 -14.75
N GLU A 78 18.00 2.23 -13.54
CA GLU A 78 17.75 1.49 -12.33
C GLU A 78 16.73 2.23 -11.45
N VAL A 79 15.81 1.46 -10.85
CA VAL A 79 14.82 1.98 -9.91
C VAL A 79 14.95 1.21 -8.60
N ILE A 80 15.24 1.90 -7.51
CA ILE A 80 15.39 1.28 -6.19
C ILE A 80 14.00 0.99 -5.61
N VAL A 81 13.83 -0.21 -5.06
CA VAL A 81 12.59 -0.69 -4.44
C VAL A 81 12.93 -1.43 -3.15
N PRO A 82 12.20 -1.26 -2.03
CA PRO A 82 12.42 -2.08 -0.85
C PRO A 82 12.16 -3.56 -1.17
N ALA A 83 13.01 -4.44 -0.64
CA ALA A 83 12.90 -5.88 -0.93
C ALA A 83 11.71 -6.55 -0.24
N PHE A 84 11.26 -5.99 0.87
CA PHE A 84 10.13 -6.51 1.65
C PHE A 84 8.89 -5.65 1.40
N THR A 85 8.13 -5.98 0.35
CA THR A 85 6.87 -5.33 -0.04
C THR A 85 6.07 -6.25 -0.94
N PHE A 86 4.87 -5.79 -1.36
CA PHE A 86 4.12 -6.45 -2.42
C PHE A 86 4.81 -6.26 -3.77
N ILE A 87 4.79 -7.29 -4.59
CA ILE A 87 5.54 -7.35 -5.84
C ILE A 87 5.19 -6.22 -6.84
N ALA A 88 3.98 -5.67 -6.77
CA ALA A 88 3.56 -4.57 -7.65
C ALA A 88 4.42 -3.32 -7.51
N SER A 89 5.03 -3.08 -6.33
CA SER A 89 5.97 -1.96 -6.14
C SER A 89 7.15 -2.01 -7.11
N ALA A 90 7.59 -3.21 -7.54
CA ALA A 90 8.67 -3.40 -8.51
C ALA A 90 8.17 -3.47 -9.98
N TRP A 91 6.88 -3.78 -10.20
CA TRP A 91 6.34 -3.91 -11.54
C TRP A 91 6.42 -2.62 -12.36
N GLY A 92 6.26 -1.45 -11.72
CA GLY A 92 6.36 -0.18 -12.43
C GLY A 92 7.67 -0.03 -13.20
N ALA A 93 8.80 -0.37 -12.57
CA ALA A 93 10.10 -0.38 -13.23
C ALA A 93 10.18 -1.44 -14.34
N SER A 94 9.73 -2.67 -14.03
CA SER A 94 9.79 -3.79 -14.95
C SER A 94 8.97 -3.56 -16.24
N TYR A 95 7.78 -2.97 -16.13
CA TYR A 95 6.90 -2.72 -17.27
C TYR A 95 7.45 -1.69 -18.27
N VAL A 96 8.30 -0.78 -17.82
CA VAL A 96 8.97 0.20 -18.68
C VAL A 96 10.37 -0.26 -19.12
N GLY A 97 10.75 -1.49 -18.76
CA GLY A 97 12.04 -2.10 -19.10
C GLY A 97 13.21 -1.63 -18.22
N ALA A 98 12.96 -0.81 -17.19
CA ALA A 98 13.99 -0.45 -16.22
C ALA A 98 14.29 -1.62 -15.28
N ARG A 99 15.50 -1.63 -14.72
CA ARG A 99 15.96 -2.65 -13.79
C ARG A 99 15.55 -2.30 -12.35
N PRO A 100 14.72 -3.10 -11.67
CA PRO A 100 14.56 -2.99 -10.23
C PRO A 100 15.89 -3.32 -9.52
N VAL A 101 16.27 -2.51 -8.55
CA VAL A 101 17.39 -2.75 -7.63
C VAL A 101 16.79 -2.81 -6.23
N PHE A 102 16.93 -3.95 -5.56
CA PHE A 102 16.33 -4.12 -4.25
C PHE A 102 17.25 -3.60 -3.15
N ALA A 103 16.67 -2.83 -2.23
CA ALA A 103 17.35 -2.33 -1.04
C ALA A 103 16.71 -2.92 0.22
N ASP A 104 17.48 -3.03 1.29
CA ASP A 104 17.01 -3.61 2.54
C ASP A 104 16.10 -2.64 3.31
N ILE A 105 15.45 -3.14 4.33
CA ILE A 105 14.48 -2.46 5.17
C ILE A 105 15.01 -2.28 6.60
N GLU A 106 14.37 -1.40 7.35
CA GLU A 106 14.58 -1.28 8.80
C GLU A 106 13.81 -2.36 9.56
N GLU A 107 14.46 -2.96 10.53
CA GLU A 107 13.81 -3.90 11.44
C GLU A 107 12.75 -3.17 12.32
N GLY A 108 11.58 -3.76 12.47
CA GLY A 108 10.48 -3.22 13.28
C GLY A 108 9.59 -2.20 12.59
N THR A 109 10.08 -1.40 11.65
CA THR A 109 9.22 -0.54 10.80
C THR A 109 8.85 -1.24 9.51
N TYR A 110 9.71 -2.13 9.03
CA TYR A 110 9.60 -2.85 7.75
C TYR A 110 9.59 -1.92 6.52
N THR A 111 9.94 -0.65 6.69
CA THR A 111 10.04 0.34 5.61
C THR A 111 11.48 0.44 5.10
N LEU A 112 11.67 1.04 3.92
CA LEU A 112 12.98 1.22 3.31
C LEU A 112 13.98 1.87 4.27
N ASP A 113 15.14 1.23 4.48
CA ASP A 113 16.24 1.80 5.25
C ASP A 113 16.95 2.89 4.42
N PRO A 114 17.02 4.16 4.91
CA PRO A 114 17.76 5.22 4.23
C PRO A 114 19.23 4.92 3.97
N ALA A 115 19.89 4.18 4.85
CA ALA A 115 21.29 3.78 4.65
C ALA A 115 21.43 2.75 3.53
N ALA A 116 20.51 1.77 3.46
CA ALA A 116 20.45 0.80 2.38
C ALA A 116 20.06 1.47 1.05
N LEU A 117 19.17 2.48 1.07
CA LEU A 117 18.87 3.30 -0.11
C LEU A 117 20.13 3.97 -0.65
N GLU A 118 20.86 4.69 0.20
CA GLU A 118 22.09 5.40 -0.20
C GLU A 118 23.14 4.44 -0.81
N ALA A 119 23.33 3.28 -0.18
CA ALA A 119 24.26 2.25 -0.64
C ALA A 119 23.88 1.60 -1.98
N ALA A 120 22.59 1.59 -2.32
CA ALA A 120 22.08 0.99 -3.57
C ALA A 120 22.17 1.93 -4.77
N ILE A 121 22.50 3.22 -4.57
CA ILE A 121 22.53 4.22 -5.66
C ILE A 121 23.75 3.99 -6.56
N THR A 122 23.51 3.98 -7.86
CA THR A 122 24.53 3.93 -8.91
C THR A 122 24.33 5.09 -9.90
N PRO A 123 25.26 5.33 -10.83
CA PRO A 123 25.07 6.32 -11.90
C PRO A 123 23.86 6.04 -12.83
N ARG A 124 23.30 4.83 -12.79
CA ARG A 124 22.10 4.44 -13.56
C ARG A 124 20.82 4.62 -12.77
N THR A 125 20.89 4.89 -11.48
CA THR A 125 19.68 5.09 -10.66
C THR A 125 18.94 6.35 -11.09
N LYS A 126 17.69 6.19 -11.52
CA LYS A 126 16.82 7.29 -11.97
C LYS A 126 15.69 7.57 -11.02
N GLY A 127 15.28 6.59 -10.23
CA GLY A 127 14.19 6.77 -9.31
C GLY A 127 14.16 5.73 -8.21
N LEU A 128 13.22 5.93 -7.32
CA LEU A 128 12.94 4.98 -6.24
C LEU A 128 11.44 4.88 -5.99
N VAL A 129 11.02 3.72 -5.50
CA VAL A 129 9.68 3.50 -4.94
C VAL A 129 9.81 3.40 -3.42
N VAL A 130 9.16 4.32 -2.71
CA VAL A 130 9.06 4.30 -1.25
C VAL A 130 7.73 3.67 -0.88
N VAL A 131 7.76 2.60 -0.08
CA VAL A 131 6.52 1.91 0.35
C VAL A 131 6.22 2.25 1.80
N HIS A 132 5.01 2.74 2.06
CA HIS A 132 4.48 2.95 3.42
C HIS A 132 3.82 1.64 3.90
N LEU A 133 4.69 0.66 4.17
CA LEU A 133 4.27 -0.72 4.39
C LEU A 133 3.42 -0.86 5.66
N PHE A 134 2.40 -1.70 5.59
CA PHE A 134 1.43 -1.98 6.66
C PHE A 134 0.67 -0.74 7.17
N GLY A 135 0.83 0.40 6.46
CA GLY A 135 0.21 1.67 6.83
C GLY A 135 1.09 2.57 7.69
N LEU A 136 2.36 2.20 7.91
CA LEU A 136 3.34 3.04 8.60
C LEU A 136 4.13 3.89 7.59
N PRO A 137 4.19 5.22 7.76
CA PRO A 137 5.04 6.07 6.93
C PRO A 137 6.53 5.72 7.05
N ALA A 138 7.22 5.63 5.91
CA ALA A 138 8.67 5.54 5.86
C ALA A 138 9.33 6.85 6.36
N ARG A 139 10.63 6.84 6.61
CA ARG A 139 11.43 8.00 7.07
C ARG A 139 11.62 9.04 5.95
N MET A 140 10.55 9.75 5.61
CA MET A 140 10.49 10.59 4.40
C MET A 140 11.51 11.72 4.40
N ASP A 141 11.85 12.33 5.53
CA ASP A 141 12.84 13.43 5.56
C ASP A 141 14.19 12.96 5.05
N GLU A 142 14.67 11.80 5.51
CA GLU A 142 15.96 11.24 5.14
C GLU A 142 15.94 10.71 3.71
N ILE A 143 14.91 9.96 3.36
CA ILE A 143 14.75 9.43 2.01
C ILE A 143 14.69 10.56 0.98
N MET A 144 13.91 11.62 1.24
CA MET A 144 13.81 12.76 0.33
C MET A 144 15.08 13.60 0.29
N ALA A 145 15.86 13.66 1.38
CA ALA A 145 17.18 14.29 1.36
C ALA A 145 18.15 13.56 0.43
N ILE A 146 18.17 12.23 0.49
CA ILE A 146 18.94 11.37 -0.41
C ILE A 146 18.47 11.56 -1.86
N ALA A 147 17.16 11.43 -2.11
CA ALA A 147 16.59 11.55 -3.44
C ALA A 147 16.94 12.89 -4.11
N ARG A 148 16.88 14.01 -3.35
CA ARG A 148 17.24 15.33 -3.87
C ARG A 148 18.73 15.45 -4.20
N ARG A 149 19.63 14.89 -3.37
CA ARG A 149 21.08 14.91 -3.66
C ARG A 149 21.43 14.20 -4.97
N HIS A 150 20.69 13.17 -5.30
CA HIS A 150 20.94 12.34 -6.47
C HIS A 150 19.98 12.61 -7.65
N GLY A 151 19.07 13.59 -7.53
CA GLY A 151 18.12 13.94 -8.59
C GLY A 151 17.15 12.81 -8.96
N LEU A 152 16.76 11.98 -7.98
CA LEU A 152 15.91 10.81 -8.22
C LEU A 152 14.44 11.19 -8.29
N PHE A 153 13.70 10.58 -9.22
CA PHE A 153 12.24 10.64 -9.25
C PHE A 153 11.66 9.69 -8.19
N VAL A 154 10.79 10.21 -7.32
CA VAL A 154 10.27 9.46 -6.17
C VAL A 154 8.81 9.10 -6.36
N ILE A 155 8.50 7.79 -6.30
CA ILE A 155 7.14 7.26 -6.29
C ILE A 155 6.83 6.80 -4.85
N GLU A 156 5.80 7.37 -4.22
CA GLU A 156 5.29 6.87 -2.95
C GLU A 156 4.22 5.80 -3.21
N ASP A 157 4.51 4.56 -2.82
CA ASP A 157 3.52 3.47 -2.80
C ASP A 157 2.74 3.53 -1.48
N CYS A 158 1.57 4.16 -1.54
CA CYS A 158 0.62 4.32 -0.44
C CYS A 158 -0.49 3.25 -0.47
N ALA A 159 -0.33 2.14 -1.20
CA ALA A 159 -1.36 1.11 -1.37
C ALA A 159 -1.88 0.51 -0.05
N GLN A 160 -1.14 0.65 1.04
CA GLN A 160 -1.50 0.21 2.39
C GLN A 160 -1.64 1.36 3.39
N ALA A 161 -1.59 2.62 2.92
CA ALA A 161 -1.38 3.77 3.80
C ALA A 161 -2.37 4.92 3.57
N VAL A 162 -3.58 4.63 3.08
CA VAL A 162 -4.64 5.65 2.91
C VAL A 162 -4.93 6.31 4.25
N GLY A 163 -4.71 7.63 4.34
CA GLY A 163 -4.92 8.42 5.56
C GLY A 163 -3.75 8.41 6.56
N ALA A 164 -2.62 7.74 6.24
CA ALA A 164 -1.41 7.83 7.06
C ALA A 164 -0.74 9.21 6.92
N ARG A 165 -0.03 9.63 7.98
CA ARG A 165 0.66 10.92 8.01
C ARG A 165 2.09 10.77 8.52
N TYR A 166 3.00 11.49 7.90
CA TYR A 166 4.38 11.66 8.37
C TYR A 166 4.54 13.08 8.91
N LYS A 167 4.80 13.22 10.21
CA LYS A 167 4.90 14.54 10.90
C LYS A 167 3.72 15.47 10.56
N GLY A 168 2.50 14.92 10.58
CA GLY A 168 1.26 15.64 10.29
C GLY A 168 0.95 15.86 8.81
N THR A 169 1.89 15.62 7.89
CA THR A 169 1.65 15.72 6.44
C THR A 169 1.16 14.38 5.89
N PRO A 170 0.10 14.34 5.07
CA PRO A 170 -0.35 13.11 4.43
C PRO A 170 0.77 12.45 3.61
N VAL A 171 0.94 11.13 3.73
CA VAL A 171 1.81 10.38 2.81
C VAL A 171 1.27 10.52 1.38
N GLY A 172 2.16 10.49 0.40
CA GLY A 172 1.80 10.77 -1.00
C GLY A 172 2.00 12.23 -1.42
N LEU A 173 2.50 13.07 -0.49
CA LEU A 173 2.80 14.48 -0.78
C LEU A 173 4.30 14.81 -0.69
N PHE A 174 5.16 13.85 -0.53
CA PHE A 174 6.62 14.05 -0.41
C PHE A 174 7.33 13.84 -1.75
N GLY A 175 6.95 12.79 -2.48
CA GLY A 175 7.51 12.42 -3.77
C GLY A 175 6.94 13.20 -4.96
N ASP A 176 7.35 12.78 -6.15
CA ASP A 176 6.85 13.32 -7.43
C ASP A 176 5.46 12.76 -7.77
N ALA A 177 5.21 11.50 -7.41
CA ALA A 177 3.94 10.82 -7.61
C ALA A 177 3.64 9.89 -6.43
N ALA A 178 2.35 9.71 -6.13
CA ALA A 178 1.88 8.74 -5.16
C ALA A 178 0.80 7.84 -5.74
N THR A 179 0.74 6.62 -5.24
CA THR A 179 -0.13 5.56 -5.74
C THR A 179 -0.92 4.93 -4.59
N PHE A 180 -2.20 4.70 -4.81
CA PHE A 180 -3.10 4.10 -3.82
C PHE A 180 -3.80 2.89 -4.41
N SER A 181 -4.18 1.95 -3.55
CA SER A 181 -4.96 0.77 -3.93
C SER A 181 -6.28 0.76 -3.18
N PHE A 182 -7.34 0.46 -3.91
CA PHE A 182 -8.67 0.22 -3.38
C PHE A 182 -9.11 -1.23 -3.58
N TYR A 183 -8.14 -2.16 -3.62
CA TYR A 183 -8.44 -3.59 -3.58
C TYR A 183 -9.33 -3.88 -2.35
N PRO A 184 -10.32 -4.80 -2.42
CA PRO A 184 -11.37 -4.94 -1.40
C PRO A 184 -10.88 -5.07 0.05
N THR A 185 -9.69 -5.63 0.29
CA THR A 185 -9.12 -5.80 1.63
C THR A 185 -8.41 -4.56 2.17
N LYS A 186 -8.24 -3.49 1.38
CA LYS A 186 -7.57 -2.26 1.81
C LYS A 186 -8.42 -1.47 2.82
N ASN A 187 -7.79 -0.58 3.58
CA ASN A 187 -8.47 0.25 4.58
C ASN A 187 -9.65 1.05 3.97
N LEU A 188 -9.51 1.44 2.71
CA LEU A 188 -10.59 1.92 1.86
C LEU A 188 -10.64 0.98 0.65
N GLY A 189 -11.52 -0.02 0.65
CA GLY A 189 -11.63 -1.02 -0.41
C GLY A 189 -12.90 -0.84 -1.24
N GLY A 190 -12.79 -0.95 -2.57
CA GLY A 190 -13.92 -1.01 -3.50
C GLY A 190 -14.61 -2.37 -3.51
N CYS A 191 -15.48 -2.59 -4.49
CA CYS A 191 -16.12 -3.87 -4.78
C CYS A 191 -15.47 -4.60 -5.97
N GLY A 192 -14.17 -4.46 -6.12
CA GLY A 192 -13.35 -5.01 -7.20
C GLY A 192 -12.01 -4.31 -7.25
N GLU A 193 -11.42 -4.20 -8.43
CA GLU A 193 -10.15 -3.51 -8.60
C GLU A 193 -10.33 -1.99 -8.62
N GLY A 194 -9.35 -1.28 -8.05
CA GLY A 194 -9.32 0.18 -8.07
C GLY A 194 -8.04 0.72 -7.44
N GLY A 195 -7.72 1.94 -7.78
CA GLY A 195 -6.58 2.65 -7.23
C GLY A 195 -6.67 4.14 -7.50
N ALA A 196 -5.66 4.89 -7.08
CA ALA A 196 -5.55 6.30 -7.42
C ALA A 196 -4.10 6.73 -7.63
N PHE A 197 -3.95 7.78 -8.44
CA PHE A 197 -2.71 8.50 -8.67
C PHE A 197 -2.86 9.92 -8.10
N VAL A 198 -1.85 10.37 -7.36
CA VAL A 198 -1.78 11.72 -6.80
C VAL A 198 -0.42 12.33 -7.13
N SER A 199 -0.38 13.62 -7.46
CA SER A 199 0.85 14.40 -7.55
C SER A 199 0.58 15.86 -7.18
N ARG A 200 1.53 16.50 -6.47
CA ARG A 200 1.49 17.94 -6.24
C ARG A 200 1.92 18.75 -7.46
N ARG A 201 2.54 18.09 -8.43
CA ARG A 201 3.05 18.71 -9.66
C ARG A 201 1.95 18.69 -10.73
N PRO A 202 1.46 19.86 -11.19
CA PRO A 202 0.41 19.93 -12.20
C PRO A 202 0.81 19.28 -13.54
N ASP A 203 2.07 19.41 -13.94
CA ASP A 203 2.60 18.81 -15.18
C ASP A 203 2.55 17.26 -15.13
N ILE A 204 2.88 16.66 -13.98
CA ILE A 204 2.79 15.22 -13.76
C ILE A 204 1.33 14.77 -13.74
N HIS A 205 0.46 15.52 -13.05
CA HIS A 205 -0.98 15.20 -12.98
C HIS A 205 -1.63 15.19 -14.37
N GLU A 206 -1.43 16.25 -15.17
CA GLU A 206 -1.99 16.32 -16.51
C GLU A 206 -1.46 15.24 -17.44
N ARG A 207 -0.17 14.90 -17.32
CA ARG A 207 0.42 13.79 -18.08
C ARG A 207 -0.17 12.44 -17.66
N ALA A 208 -0.37 12.20 -16.36
CA ALA A 208 -1.04 10.98 -15.87
C ALA A 208 -2.47 10.87 -16.37
N LYS A 209 -3.21 11.99 -16.40
CA LYS A 209 -4.58 12.05 -16.93
C LYS A 209 -4.66 11.62 -18.40
N LEU A 210 -3.71 12.04 -19.23
CA LEU A 210 -3.62 11.61 -20.63
C LEU A 210 -3.25 10.13 -20.74
N ILE A 211 -2.21 9.68 -20.00
CA ILE A 211 -1.76 8.28 -20.04
C ILE A 211 -2.90 7.34 -19.61
N ARG A 212 -3.70 7.72 -18.61
CA ARG A 212 -4.85 6.95 -18.10
C ARG A 212 -5.87 6.58 -19.21
N VAL A 213 -5.96 7.40 -20.24
CA VAL A 213 -6.92 7.26 -21.35
C VAL A 213 -6.21 7.09 -22.71
N HIS A 214 -5.24 6.20 -22.78
CA HIS A 214 -4.48 5.88 -24.00
C HIS A 214 -3.64 7.03 -24.56
N GLY A 215 -3.28 8.06 -23.79
CA GLY A 215 -2.57 9.24 -24.30
C GLY A 215 -3.41 10.13 -25.23
N MET A 216 -4.73 10.03 -25.13
CA MET A 216 -5.67 10.68 -26.04
C MET A 216 -5.82 12.17 -25.70
N VAL A 217 -5.37 13.04 -26.61
CA VAL A 217 -5.50 14.51 -26.51
C VAL A 217 -6.81 15.02 -27.11
N LYS A 218 -7.34 14.31 -28.08
CA LYS A 218 -8.62 14.52 -28.76
C LYS A 218 -9.13 13.16 -29.23
N ARG A 219 -10.43 12.99 -29.38
CA ARG A 219 -11.03 11.71 -29.81
C ARG A 219 -10.29 11.13 -31.02
N TYR A 220 -9.74 9.93 -30.84
CA TYR A 220 -8.90 9.18 -31.81
C TYR A 220 -7.56 9.85 -32.19
N HIS A 221 -7.14 10.90 -31.47
CA HIS A 221 -5.82 11.48 -31.62
C HIS A 221 -5.00 11.28 -30.33
N HIS A 222 -3.89 10.59 -30.42
CA HIS A 222 -3.05 10.18 -29.30
C HIS A 222 -1.72 10.94 -29.37
N GLY A 223 -1.44 11.80 -28.41
CA GLY A 223 -0.23 12.63 -28.37
C GLY A 223 0.95 11.95 -27.69
N ILE A 224 0.68 10.96 -26.84
CA ILE A 224 1.69 10.19 -26.12
C ILE A 224 1.24 8.73 -26.02
N VAL A 225 2.17 7.82 -25.74
CA VAL A 225 1.84 6.43 -25.42
C VAL A 225 1.12 6.40 -24.07
N GLY A 226 0.02 5.68 -24.00
CA GLY A 226 -0.78 5.50 -22.79
C GLY A 226 -1.45 4.14 -22.79
N GLY A 227 -2.33 3.91 -21.82
CA GLY A 227 -3.04 2.64 -21.64
C GLY A 227 -4.48 2.80 -21.20
N ASN A 228 -5.15 1.70 -21.01
CA ASN A 228 -6.43 1.66 -20.34
C ASN A 228 -6.22 1.51 -18.82
N PHE A 229 -6.13 2.63 -18.13
CA PHE A 229 -5.94 2.65 -16.68
C PHE A 229 -7.12 3.34 -15.96
N ARG A 230 -8.28 3.40 -16.61
CA ARG A 230 -9.49 4.05 -16.10
C ARG A 230 -10.08 3.27 -14.94
N MET A 231 -10.62 3.99 -13.96
CA MET A 231 -11.49 3.41 -12.93
C MET A 231 -12.91 3.20 -13.48
N ASP A 232 -13.56 2.12 -13.10
CA ASP A 232 -14.96 1.90 -13.39
C ASP A 232 -15.86 2.81 -12.54
N GLY A 233 -16.98 3.28 -13.10
CA GLY A 233 -17.96 4.09 -12.40
C GLY A 233 -18.51 3.41 -11.15
N PHE A 234 -18.72 2.09 -11.22
CA PHE A 234 -19.14 1.27 -10.08
C PHE A 234 -18.19 1.36 -8.88
N GLN A 235 -16.87 1.40 -9.13
CA GLN A 235 -15.90 1.54 -8.06
C GLN A 235 -15.93 2.94 -7.45
N GLY A 236 -16.06 3.98 -8.30
CA GLY A 236 -16.26 5.36 -7.83
C GLY A 236 -17.48 5.50 -6.93
N ALA A 237 -18.61 4.93 -7.36
CA ALA A 237 -19.86 4.94 -6.60
C ALA A 237 -19.73 4.30 -5.22
N VAL A 238 -19.17 3.09 -5.16
CA VAL A 238 -18.96 2.37 -3.88
C VAL A 238 -17.95 3.09 -2.98
N LEU A 239 -16.87 3.61 -3.55
CA LEU A 239 -15.86 4.33 -2.80
C LEU A 239 -16.39 5.64 -2.21
N ASN A 240 -17.31 6.34 -2.90
CA ASN A 240 -18.01 7.50 -2.36
C ASN A 240 -18.87 7.15 -1.13
N VAL A 241 -19.52 5.99 -1.12
CA VAL A 241 -20.28 5.50 0.05
C VAL A 241 -19.33 5.18 1.21
N LYS A 242 -18.16 4.60 0.94
CA LYS A 242 -17.23 4.10 1.98
C LYS A 242 -16.31 5.16 2.56
N LEU A 243 -15.92 6.16 1.76
CA LEU A 243 -14.95 7.18 2.16
C LEU A 243 -15.31 7.94 3.45
N PRO A 244 -16.57 8.33 3.71
CA PRO A 244 -16.95 9.00 4.95
C PRO A 244 -16.67 8.19 6.23
N HIS A 245 -16.60 6.87 6.13
CA HIS A 245 -16.35 5.96 7.26
C HIS A 245 -14.86 5.74 7.55
N LEU A 246 -13.95 6.11 6.62
CA LEU A 246 -12.52 5.82 6.72
C LEU A 246 -11.87 6.30 8.02
N ALA A 247 -12.23 7.49 8.48
CA ALA A 247 -11.67 8.06 9.72
C ALA A 247 -12.02 7.20 10.95
N ALA A 248 -13.27 6.78 11.08
CA ALA A 248 -13.72 5.91 12.15
C ALA A 248 -13.07 4.53 12.09
N TRP A 249 -12.96 3.94 10.91
CA TRP A 249 -12.28 2.65 10.71
C TRP A 249 -10.78 2.74 11.07
N THR A 250 -10.12 3.82 10.70
CA THR A 250 -8.70 4.05 11.05
C THR A 250 -8.54 4.22 12.55
N ALA A 251 -9.41 4.99 13.22
CA ALA A 251 -9.39 5.15 14.66
C ALA A 251 -9.56 3.80 15.38
N ARG A 252 -10.47 2.94 14.89
CA ARG A 252 -10.66 1.60 15.45
C ARG A 252 -9.44 0.69 15.26
N ARG A 253 -8.82 0.68 14.06
CA ARG A 253 -7.56 -0.06 13.83
C ARG A 253 -6.45 0.42 14.78
N ARG A 254 -6.30 1.72 14.98
CA ARG A 254 -5.34 2.29 15.94
C ARG A 254 -5.62 1.84 17.38
N ALA A 255 -6.89 1.82 17.79
CA ALA A 255 -7.27 1.33 19.12
C ALA A 255 -6.94 -0.16 19.32
N ILE A 256 -7.22 -1.01 18.31
CA ILE A 256 -6.87 -2.42 18.33
C ILE A 256 -5.35 -2.59 18.42
N ALA A 257 -4.59 -1.89 17.57
CA ALA A 257 -3.14 -1.94 17.56
C ALA A 257 -2.55 -1.50 18.90
N GLY A 258 -3.09 -0.44 19.49
CA GLY A 258 -2.70 0.01 20.84
C GLY A 258 -2.89 -1.06 21.91
N ARG A 259 -3.99 -1.82 21.85
CA ARG A 259 -4.23 -2.96 22.76
C ARG A 259 -3.24 -4.09 22.53
N TYR A 260 -2.92 -4.43 21.29
CA TYR A 260 -1.90 -5.44 20.96
C TYR A 260 -0.53 -5.03 21.49
N LEU A 261 -0.09 -3.79 21.24
CA LEU A 261 1.18 -3.27 21.72
C LEU A 261 1.26 -3.26 23.26
N ALA A 262 0.15 -2.95 23.93
CA ALA A 262 0.07 -2.93 25.39
C ALA A 262 -0.09 -4.33 26.02
N GLY A 263 -0.67 -5.31 25.31
CA GLY A 263 -1.07 -6.59 25.87
C GLY A 263 -0.22 -7.78 25.49
N ILE A 264 0.43 -7.76 24.31
CA ILE A 264 1.27 -8.89 23.86
C ILE A 264 2.59 -8.90 24.63
N ARG A 265 2.91 -10.06 25.22
CA ARG A 265 4.10 -10.35 26.04
C ARG A 265 4.64 -11.72 25.65
N LEU A 266 5.06 -11.85 24.40
CA LEU A 266 5.62 -13.10 23.87
C LEU A 266 7.13 -12.97 23.77
N ASP A 267 7.85 -13.80 24.51
CA ASP A 267 9.31 -13.84 24.47
C ASP A 267 9.80 -14.21 23.07
N GLY A 268 10.81 -13.47 22.59
CA GLY A 268 11.35 -13.63 21.24
C GLY A 268 10.51 -13.00 20.12
N ALA A 269 9.35 -12.43 20.41
CA ALA A 269 8.59 -11.67 19.42
C ALA A 269 9.08 -10.22 19.33
N THR A 270 9.18 -9.70 18.09
CA THR A 270 9.31 -8.27 17.84
C THR A 270 7.97 -7.73 17.37
N LEU A 271 7.43 -6.76 18.10
CA LEU A 271 6.20 -6.05 17.73
C LEU A 271 6.54 -4.91 16.74
N PRO A 272 5.57 -4.47 15.90
CA PRO A 272 5.80 -3.36 15.00
C PRO A 272 6.18 -2.10 15.77
N SER A 273 7.22 -1.42 15.31
CA SER A 273 7.67 -0.15 15.87
C SER A 273 6.65 0.96 15.60
N THR A 274 6.54 1.89 16.55
CA THR A 274 5.70 3.08 16.44
C THR A 274 6.56 4.34 16.59
N PRO A 275 7.43 4.63 15.61
CA PRO A 275 8.29 5.82 15.70
C PRO A 275 7.43 7.08 15.71
N GLY A 276 7.82 8.08 16.53
CA GLY A 276 7.04 9.30 16.76
C GLY A 276 6.87 10.21 15.53
N HIS A 277 7.49 9.87 14.40
CA HIS A 277 7.36 10.62 13.15
C HIS A 277 6.16 10.20 12.30
N GLY A 278 5.56 9.01 12.55
CA GLY A 278 4.55 8.41 11.69
C GLY A 278 3.22 8.11 12.40
N GLU A 279 2.13 8.55 11.78
CA GLU A 279 0.77 8.17 12.18
C GLU A 279 0.31 6.98 11.34
N SER A 280 0.55 5.75 11.83
CA SER A 280 0.14 4.52 11.15
C SER A 280 -1.38 4.39 11.07
N VAL A 281 -1.86 3.80 9.96
CA VAL A 281 -3.27 3.40 9.77
C VAL A 281 -3.48 1.90 9.99
N TYR A 282 -2.43 1.18 10.37
CA TYR A 282 -2.44 -0.25 10.70
C TYR A 282 -3.28 -1.07 9.70
N HIS A 283 -2.87 -1.03 8.44
CA HIS A 283 -3.44 -1.93 7.43
C HIS A 283 -3.21 -3.39 7.81
N GLN A 284 -2.01 -3.69 8.33
CA GLN A 284 -1.67 -4.97 8.96
C GLN A 284 -1.06 -4.73 10.34
N PHE A 285 -1.16 -5.72 11.24
CA PHE A 285 -0.41 -5.79 12.48
C PHE A 285 0.50 -7.01 12.41
N THR A 286 1.73 -6.79 11.96
CA THR A 286 2.71 -7.86 11.69
C THR A 286 3.75 -7.87 12.80
N ILE A 287 3.92 -9.02 13.42
CA ILE A 287 4.99 -9.30 14.39
C ILE A 287 6.00 -10.26 13.76
N THR A 288 7.20 -10.33 14.31
CA THR A 288 8.15 -11.38 13.95
C THR A 288 8.41 -12.30 15.13
N HIS A 289 8.66 -13.59 14.85
CA HIS A 289 9.03 -14.56 15.86
C HIS A 289 9.88 -15.67 15.22
N PRO A 290 11.01 -16.11 15.83
CA PRO A 290 11.90 -17.12 15.23
C PRO A 290 11.22 -18.49 15.02
N ARG A 291 10.20 -18.81 15.81
CA ARG A 291 9.38 -20.01 15.67
C ARG A 291 8.03 -19.68 15.01
N ARG A 292 8.01 -18.82 13.97
CA ARG A 292 6.81 -18.30 13.28
C ARG A 292 5.80 -19.37 12.90
N ASP A 293 6.23 -20.49 12.32
CA ASP A 293 5.31 -21.54 11.85
C ASP A 293 4.66 -22.29 13.02
N ALA A 294 5.42 -22.53 14.10
CA ALA A 294 4.86 -23.11 15.32
C ALA A 294 3.86 -22.14 16.00
N LEU A 295 4.17 -20.86 16.04
CA LEU A 295 3.25 -19.82 16.53
C LEU A 295 1.95 -19.79 15.71
N ARG A 296 2.02 -19.84 14.40
CA ARG A 296 0.85 -19.89 13.52
C ARG A 296 -0.01 -21.12 13.79
N ALA A 297 0.60 -22.30 13.88
CA ALA A 297 -0.12 -23.53 14.18
C ALA A 297 -0.77 -23.51 15.57
N HIS A 298 -0.13 -22.87 16.56
CA HIS A 298 -0.69 -22.66 17.89
C HIS A 298 -1.91 -21.72 17.85
N LEU A 299 -1.81 -20.59 17.14
CA LEU A 299 -2.90 -19.62 17.00
C LEU A 299 -4.11 -20.22 16.28
N GLU A 300 -3.86 -20.99 15.21
CA GLU A 300 -4.91 -21.69 14.46
C GLU A 300 -5.68 -22.67 15.36
N LYS A 301 -4.98 -23.48 16.17
CA LYS A 301 -5.60 -24.39 17.15
C LYS A 301 -6.47 -23.65 18.18
N ARG A 302 -6.15 -22.40 18.48
CA ARG A 302 -6.94 -21.51 19.35
C ARG A 302 -8.02 -20.73 18.63
N GLY A 303 -8.19 -20.96 17.31
CA GLY A 303 -9.21 -20.34 16.49
C GLY A 303 -8.85 -18.91 16.02
N VAL A 304 -7.59 -18.50 16.14
CA VAL A 304 -7.09 -17.21 15.65
C VAL A 304 -6.48 -17.39 14.26
N GLY A 305 -7.09 -16.77 13.25
CA GLY A 305 -6.58 -16.73 11.89
C GLY A 305 -5.37 -15.81 11.77
N THR A 306 -4.38 -16.22 10.98
CA THR A 306 -3.15 -15.43 10.71
C THR A 306 -2.77 -15.53 9.24
N ASP A 307 -1.96 -14.58 8.76
CA ASP A 307 -1.42 -14.63 7.40
C ASP A 307 0.08 -14.31 7.37
N LEU A 308 0.75 -14.67 6.27
CA LEU A 308 2.16 -14.35 6.00
C LEU A 308 2.26 -13.25 4.96
N ILE A 309 2.61 -12.05 5.40
CA ILE A 309 2.72 -10.87 4.53
C ILE A 309 4.08 -10.21 4.78
N TYR A 310 5.15 -10.56 4.02
CA TYR A 310 5.22 -11.46 2.85
C TYR A 310 6.21 -12.59 3.11
N PRO A 311 5.94 -13.85 2.67
CA PRO A 311 6.81 -14.99 3.02
C PRO A 311 8.09 -15.08 2.20
N VAL A 312 8.21 -14.32 1.10
CA VAL A 312 9.39 -14.31 0.23
C VAL A 312 9.69 -12.86 -0.16
N PRO A 313 10.88 -12.33 0.15
CA PRO A 313 11.26 -10.97 -0.26
C PRO A 313 11.49 -10.91 -1.77
N LEU A 314 11.32 -9.72 -2.37
CA LEU A 314 11.24 -9.57 -3.83
C LEU A 314 12.49 -10.06 -4.56
N HIS A 315 13.69 -9.83 -4.01
CA HIS A 315 14.94 -10.25 -4.65
C HIS A 315 15.11 -11.78 -4.73
N LEU A 316 14.31 -12.54 -3.95
CA LEU A 316 14.30 -14.01 -3.98
C LEU A 316 13.11 -14.58 -4.79
N GLN A 317 12.28 -13.74 -5.41
CA GLN A 317 11.23 -14.17 -6.31
C GLN A 317 11.83 -14.68 -7.63
N GLU A 318 11.29 -15.78 -8.17
CA GLU A 318 11.77 -16.41 -9.39
C GLU A 318 11.85 -15.44 -10.58
N CYS A 319 10.86 -14.56 -10.72
CA CYS A 319 10.82 -13.56 -11.80
C CYS A 319 11.96 -12.54 -11.72
N PHE A 320 12.58 -12.37 -10.56
CA PHE A 320 13.73 -11.48 -10.34
C PHE A 320 15.07 -12.20 -10.21
N ALA A 321 15.11 -13.52 -10.28
CA ALA A 321 16.35 -14.30 -10.25
C ALA A 321 17.39 -13.81 -11.29
N PRO A 322 17.01 -13.41 -12.54
CA PRO A 322 17.96 -12.88 -13.51
C PRO A 322 18.67 -11.57 -13.10
N LEU A 323 18.17 -10.87 -12.06
CA LEU A 323 18.81 -9.65 -11.54
C LEU A 323 20.09 -9.93 -10.74
N GLY A 324 20.29 -11.17 -10.26
CA GLY A 324 21.51 -11.61 -9.60
C GLY A 324 21.62 -11.23 -8.12
N GLN A 325 20.59 -10.62 -7.50
CA GLN A 325 20.53 -10.44 -6.05
C GLN A 325 20.02 -11.75 -5.43
N GLY A 326 20.92 -12.54 -4.84
CA GLY A 326 20.61 -13.85 -4.26
C GLY A 326 20.41 -13.81 -2.74
N LYS A 327 20.17 -14.99 -2.16
CA LYS A 327 20.07 -15.18 -0.71
C LYS A 327 21.33 -14.68 0.01
N GLY A 328 21.12 -13.97 1.13
CA GLY A 328 22.17 -13.35 1.94
C GLY A 328 22.50 -11.90 1.52
N SER A 329 21.95 -11.39 0.40
CA SER A 329 22.24 -10.03 -0.05
C SER A 329 21.47 -8.94 0.71
N LEU A 330 20.29 -9.27 1.25
CA LEU A 330 19.42 -8.34 1.97
C LEU A 330 18.92 -8.99 3.28
N PRO A 331 19.80 -9.08 4.28
CA PRO A 331 19.61 -9.94 5.44
C PRO A 331 18.44 -9.54 6.34
N VAL A 332 18.07 -8.27 6.42
CA VAL A 332 16.91 -7.83 7.24
C VAL A 332 15.62 -8.27 6.57
N SER A 333 15.45 -8.00 5.28
CA SER A 333 14.28 -8.43 4.50
C SER A 333 14.09 -9.96 4.53
N GLU A 334 15.19 -10.72 4.41
CA GLU A 334 15.16 -12.18 4.46
C GLU A 334 14.75 -12.66 5.85
N ARG A 335 15.35 -12.14 6.91
CA ARG A 335 15.03 -12.50 8.29
C ARG A 335 13.57 -12.16 8.64
N VAL A 336 13.08 -11.00 8.21
CA VAL A 336 11.68 -10.60 8.41
C VAL A 336 10.74 -11.52 7.65
N ALA A 337 11.01 -11.85 6.40
CA ALA A 337 10.19 -12.77 5.61
C ALA A 337 10.12 -14.18 6.23
N ASP A 338 11.24 -14.66 6.81
CA ASP A 338 11.30 -15.97 7.46
C ASP A 338 10.58 -16.02 8.82
N SER A 339 10.35 -14.85 9.47
CA SER A 339 9.84 -14.78 10.84
C SER A 339 8.51 -14.03 11.00
N CYS A 340 8.02 -13.31 9.98
CA CYS A 340 6.82 -12.49 10.10
C CYS A 340 5.53 -13.32 10.19
N VAL A 341 4.57 -12.81 10.97
CA VAL A 341 3.19 -13.27 11.02
C VAL A 341 2.27 -12.08 11.30
N SER A 342 1.23 -11.94 10.49
CA SER A 342 0.22 -10.88 10.66
C SER A 342 -0.94 -11.39 11.50
N LEU A 343 -1.30 -10.63 12.52
CA LEU A 343 -2.43 -10.88 13.41
C LEU A 343 -3.70 -10.20 12.86
N PRO A 344 -4.90 -10.67 13.28
CA PRO A 344 -6.16 -10.06 12.86
C PRO A 344 -6.22 -8.58 13.21
N ILE A 345 -6.50 -7.73 12.23
CA ILE A 345 -6.74 -6.31 12.46
C ILE A 345 -7.70 -5.76 11.41
N PHE A 346 -8.94 -5.50 11.81
CA PHE A 346 -9.98 -4.85 10.99
C PHE A 346 -10.98 -4.15 11.92
N PRO A 347 -11.69 -3.12 11.43
CA PRO A 347 -12.51 -2.24 12.31
C PRO A 347 -13.59 -2.95 13.10
N GLU A 348 -14.15 -4.03 12.55
CA GLU A 348 -15.29 -4.76 13.10
C GLU A 348 -14.90 -5.78 14.19
N LEU A 349 -13.61 -5.95 14.50
CA LEU A 349 -13.18 -6.78 15.63
C LEU A 349 -13.75 -6.27 16.94
N THR A 350 -14.44 -7.15 17.66
CA THR A 350 -14.91 -6.84 19.02
C THR A 350 -13.75 -6.82 20.02
N ASP A 351 -13.94 -6.13 21.13
CA ASP A 351 -12.92 -6.08 22.19
C ASP A 351 -12.62 -7.47 22.76
N ALA A 352 -13.63 -8.32 22.90
CA ALA A 352 -13.46 -9.71 23.33
C ALA A 352 -12.62 -10.53 22.33
N GLN A 353 -12.77 -10.29 21.02
CA GLN A 353 -11.93 -10.93 20.01
C GLN A 353 -10.48 -10.44 20.11
N VAL A 354 -10.26 -9.14 20.33
CA VAL A 354 -8.92 -8.58 20.52
C VAL A 354 -8.24 -9.20 21.75
N ASP A 355 -8.96 -9.32 22.89
CA ASP A 355 -8.45 -9.99 24.09
C ASP A 355 -8.11 -11.45 23.83
N SER A 356 -8.98 -12.17 23.13
CA SER A 356 -8.74 -13.57 22.76
C SER A 356 -7.48 -13.74 21.88
N VAL A 357 -7.16 -12.80 20.99
CA VAL A 357 -5.90 -12.81 20.23
C VAL A 357 -4.70 -12.59 21.14
N ILE A 358 -4.76 -11.60 22.06
CA ILE A 358 -3.68 -11.32 23.01
C ILE A 358 -3.39 -12.54 23.88
N GLU A 359 -4.43 -13.12 24.47
CA GLU A 359 -4.32 -14.35 25.28
C GLU A 359 -3.74 -15.51 24.50
N ALA A 360 -4.19 -15.72 23.26
CA ALA A 360 -3.69 -16.78 22.42
C ALA A 360 -2.20 -16.61 22.06
N VAL A 361 -1.77 -15.39 21.76
CA VAL A 361 -0.36 -15.08 21.46
C VAL A 361 0.50 -15.29 22.73
N ASN A 362 0.08 -14.77 23.87
CA ASN A 362 0.82 -14.87 25.13
C ASN A 362 0.90 -16.30 25.70
N ALA A 363 0.01 -17.18 25.29
CA ALA A 363 0.02 -18.58 25.70
C ALA A 363 0.90 -19.48 24.83
N PHE A 364 1.63 -18.93 23.86
CA PHE A 364 2.63 -19.68 23.07
C PHE A 364 3.92 -19.83 23.88
N ALA A 365 4.36 -21.08 24.08
CA ALA A 365 5.54 -21.45 24.87
C ALA A 365 6.70 -21.95 23.99
#